data_e55e33f07b9af01e96dbd5af709ff1c8
#
_entry.id   e55e33f07b9af01e96dbd5af709ff1c8
#
_cell.length_a   1.000
_cell.length_b   1.000
_cell.length_c   1.000
_cell.angle_alpha   90.00
_cell.angle_beta   90.00
_cell.angle_gamma   90.00
#
_symmetry.space_group_name_H-M   'P 1'
#
loop_
_entity.id
_entity.type
_entity.pdbx_description
1 polymer ?
#
loop_
_entity_poly.entity_id
_entity_poly.type
_entity_poly.pdbx_seq_one_letter_code
_entity_poly.pdbx_strand_id
1 'polypeptide(L)'
;IYTKAADVGADIVGKVEQDIPEDDPRNPATIADNVGDNVGDVAGMGADLYESYCGSVLATMALGASAFFGDVDAQMRAILAPMMIAAIGVVLSIIGIYAVKTKEGAGLQQLLKSLSVGTNLSAVLIAVLTFVVFYMLGFGNWWQLSLSVIAGLLAGVIIGKATEYYTSHSYKPTQNLAESSQTGPATVIINGIGLGMISTCIPVVTIVVAILISYLCAT
;
A
#
# COMPACT_ATOMS: atom_id res chain seq x y z
N ILE A 1 -13.66 13.88 2.86
CA ILE A 1 -15.13 13.78 2.86
C ILE A 1 -15.73 14.75 1.85
N TYR A 2 -15.43 16.06 1.92
CA TYR A 2 -16.01 17.08 1.02
C TYR A 2 -15.64 16.84 -0.46
N THR A 3 -14.41 16.44 -0.73
CA THR A 3 -13.92 16.12 -2.09
C THR A 3 -14.68 14.93 -2.70
N LYS A 4 -14.85 13.86 -1.92
CA LYS A 4 -15.65 12.70 -2.37
C LYS A 4 -17.15 13.01 -2.45
N ALA A 5 -17.68 13.93 -1.65
CA ALA A 5 -19.05 14.38 -1.81
C ALA A 5 -19.25 15.18 -3.11
N ALA A 6 -18.24 15.94 -3.54
CA ALA A 6 -18.27 16.66 -4.82
C ALA A 6 -18.22 15.68 -6.01
N ASP A 7 -17.36 14.66 -5.96
CA ASP A 7 -17.24 13.56 -6.92
C ASP A 7 -18.60 12.84 -7.11
N VAL A 8 -19.13 12.29 -6.03
CA VAL A 8 -20.44 11.60 -6.06
C VAL A 8 -21.57 12.53 -6.52
N GLY A 9 -21.54 13.79 -6.11
CA GLY A 9 -22.53 14.79 -6.53
C GLY A 9 -22.44 15.10 -8.04
N ALA A 10 -21.23 15.24 -8.58
CA ALA A 10 -20.99 15.47 -10.00
C ALA A 10 -21.52 14.30 -10.85
N ASP A 11 -21.26 13.07 -10.41
CA ASP A 11 -21.73 11.87 -11.09
C ASP A 11 -23.26 11.73 -11.07
N ILE A 12 -23.89 11.96 -9.93
CA ILE A 12 -25.35 11.90 -9.81
C ILE A 12 -26.00 12.93 -10.74
N VAL A 13 -25.55 14.18 -10.70
CA VAL A 13 -26.12 15.24 -11.55
C VAL A 13 -25.88 14.93 -13.01
N GLY A 14 -24.69 14.50 -13.39
CA GLY A 14 -24.36 14.16 -14.77
C GLY A 14 -25.21 13.01 -15.30
N LYS A 15 -25.18 11.86 -14.63
CA LYS A 15 -25.83 10.63 -15.10
C LYS A 15 -27.36 10.64 -14.92
N VAL A 16 -27.86 11.15 -13.79
CA VAL A 16 -29.28 11.03 -13.44
C VAL A 16 -30.10 12.20 -13.95
N GLU A 17 -29.59 13.43 -13.82
CA GLU A 17 -30.36 14.63 -14.20
C GLU A 17 -30.08 15.08 -15.64
N GLN A 18 -28.84 14.93 -16.14
CA GLN A 18 -28.42 15.44 -17.44
C GLN A 18 -28.28 14.35 -18.50
N ASP A 19 -28.32 13.08 -18.10
CA ASP A 19 -28.14 11.92 -19.01
C ASP A 19 -26.85 12.01 -19.86
N ILE A 20 -25.77 12.45 -19.23
CA ILE A 20 -24.45 12.58 -19.84
C ILE A 20 -23.46 11.62 -19.21
N PRO A 21 -22.43 11.17 -19.95
CA PRO A 21 -21.39 10.29 -19.43
C PRO A 21 -20.65 10.91 -18.23
N GLU A 22 -19.97 10.04 -17.47
CA GLU A 22 -19.02 10.42 -16.43
C GLU A 22 -17.90 11.27 -17.04
N ASP A 23 -17.37 12.23 -16.29
CA ASP A 23 -16.31 13.14 -16.73
C ASP A 23 -16.62 13.98 -17.99
N ASP A 24 -17.88 14.13 -18.34
CA ASP A 24 -18.26 14.93 -19.52
C ASP A 24 -17.96 16.43 -19.28
N PRO A 25 -17.22 17.07 -20.19
CA PRO A 25 -16.86 18.49 -20.06
C PRO A 25 -18.05 19.44 -20.03
N ARG A 26 -19.25 18.99 -20.39
CA ARG A 26 -20.49 19.76 -20.27
C ARG A 26 -20.98 19.89 -18.82
N ASN A 27 -20.53 18.99 -17.93
CA ASN A 27 -20.82 19.06 -16.51
C ASN A 27 -19.77 19.93 -15.79
N PRO A 28 -20.12 21.15 -15.33
CA PRO A 28 -19.14 22.00 -14.66
C PRO A 28 -18.64 21.42 -13.33
N ALA A 29 -19.33 20.46 -12.73
CA ALA A 29 -18.91 19.77 -11.55
C ALA A 29 -17.73 18.83 -11.76
N THR A 30 -17.44 18.43 -13.00
CA THR A 30 -16.26 17.61 -13.36
C THR A 30 -14.94 18.29 -12.98
N ILE A 31 -14.87 19.62 -12.98
CA ILE A 31 -13.69 20.35 -12.51
C ILE A 31 -13.51 20.16 -11.01
N ALA A 32 -14.59 20.24 -10.23
CA ALA A 32 -14.55 20.05 -8.78
C ALA A 32 -14.19 18.59 -8.41
N ASP A 33 -14.66 17.64 -9.19
CA ASP A 33 -14.34 16.23 -9.10
C ASP A 33 -12.83 15.97 -9.32
N ASN A 34 -12.29 16.40 -10.45
CA ASN A 34 -10.86 16.26 -10.75
C ASN A 34 -9.95 16.96 -9.72
N VAL A 35 -10.34 18.12 -9.22
CA VAL A 35 -9.63 18.80 -8.11
C VAL A 35 -9.75 17.99 -6.81
N GLY A 36 -10.93 17.42 -6.56
CA GLY A 36 -11.22 16.57 -5.41
C GLY A 36 -10.34 15.32 -5.36
N ASP A 37 -10.14 14.67 -6.49
CA ASP A 37 -9.26 13.50 -6.63
C ASP A 37 -7.80 13.87 -6.32
N ASN A 38 -7.30 14.98 -6.84
CA ASN A 38 -5.95 15.42 -6.53
C ASN A 38 -5.76 15.80 -5.06
N VAL A 39 -6.74 16.43 -4.43
CA VAL A 39 -6.67 16.80 -3.01
C VAL A 39 -6.91 15.60 -2.10
N GLY A 40 -7.90 14.77 -2.39
CA GLY A 40 -8.30 13.64 -1.56
C GLY A 40 -7.40 12.42 -1.74
N ASP A 41 -7.25 11.96 -2.96
CA ASP A 41 -6.62 10.68 -3.25
C ASP A 41 -5.09 10.80 -3.38
N VAL A 42 -4.57 11.94 -3.80
CA VAL A 42 -3.12 12.14 -3.89
C VAL A 42 -2.57 12.79 -2.63
N ALA A 43 -2.99 14.02 -2.30
CA ALA A 43 -2.42 14.75 -1.18
C ALA A 43 -2.90 14.21 0.19
N GLY A 44 -4.21 13.92 0.32
CA GLY A 44 -4.79 13.40 1.56
C GLY A 44 -4.31 12.00 1.89
N MET A 45 -4.33 11.09 0.91
CA MET A 45 -3.82 9.73 1.09
C MET A 45 -2.30 9.70 1.30
N GLY A 46 -1.55 10.59 0.64
CA GLY A 46 -0.12 10.73 0.86
C GLY A 46 0.21 11.12 2.31
N ALA A 47 -0.57 12.02 2.91
CA ALA A 47 -0.41 12.40 4.32
C ALA A 47 -0.72 11.24 5.27
N ASP A 48 -1.79 10.47 5.01
CA ASP A 48 -2.19 9.28 5.79
C ASP A 48 -1.12 8.17 5.74
N LEU A 49 -0.57 7.91 4.55
CA LEU A 49 0.54 6.96 4.38
C LEU A 49 1.81 7.41 5.13
N TYR A 50 2.09 8.71 5.13
CA TYR A 50 3.23 9.26 5.89
C TYR A 50 3.05 9.11 7.41
N GLU A 51 1.85 9.36 7.93
CA GLU A 51 1.52 9.14 9.34
C GLU A 51 1.71 7.67 9.73
N SER A 52 1.17 6.74 8.94
CA SER A 52 1.29 5.30 9.15
C SER A 52 2.76 4.83 9.08
N TYR A 53 3.54 5.39 8.18
CA TYR A 53 4.97 5.14 8.06
C TYR A 53 5.74 5.57 9.31
N CYS A 54 5.54 6.80 9.77
CA CYS A 54 6.16 7.30 10.99
C CYS A 54 5.72 6.50 12.23
N GLY A 55 4.43 6.16 12.34
CA GLY A 55 3.89 5.35 13.41
C GLY A 55 4.52 3.96 13.48
N SER A 56 4.73 3.31 12.32
CA SER A 56 5.39 2.00 12.22
C SER A 56 6.85 2.05 12.66
N VAL A 57 7.59 3.10 12.26
CA VAL A 57 8.98 3.31 12.69
C VAL A 57 9.03 3.49 14.21
N LEU A 58 8.20 4.36 14.78
CA LEU A 58 8.14 4.61 16.23
C LEU A 58 7.75 3.35 17.02
N ALA A 59 6.77 2.59 16.54
CA ALA A 59 6.38 1.33 17.18
C ALA A 59 7.54 0.33 17.21
N THR A 60 8.26 0.19 16.10
CA THR A 60 9.43 -0.72 16.03
C THR A 60 10.57 -0.24 16.95
N MET A 61 10.82 1.06 17.03
CA MET A 61 11.79 1.63 17.97
C MET A 61 11.41 1.34 19.42
N ALA A 62 10.15 1.51 19.80
CA ALA A 62 9.66 1.23 21.15
C ALA A 62 9.78 -0.25 21.51
N LEU A 63 9.45 -1.15 20.57
CA LEU A 63 9.64 -2.60 20.76
C LEU A 63 11.12 -2.95 20.89
N GLY A 64 11.99 -2.40 20.07
CA GLY A 64 13.43 -2.58 20.13
C GLY A 64 14.01 -2.10 21.48
N ALA A 65 13.57 -0.94 21.96
CA ALA A 65 13.96 -0.41 23.25
C ALA A 65 13.55 -1.31 24.41
N SER A 66 12.38 -1.92 24.34
CA SER A 66 11.88 -2.82 25.38
C SER A 66 12.53 -4.21 25.36
N ALA A 67 12.88 -4.71 24.17
CA ALA A 67 13.48 -6.03 23.98
C ALA A 67 14.91 -6.12 24.55
N PHE A 68 15.66 -5.02 24.53
CA PHE A 68 17.04 -4.93 25.03
C PHE A 68 17.15 -4.11 26.31
N PHE A 69 16.12 -4.15 27.16
CA PHE A 69 16.11 -3.43 28.43
C PHE A 69 17.24 -3.92 29.36
N GLY A 70 18.10 -3.00 29.77
CA GLY A 70 19.25 -3.29 30.65
C GLY A 70 20.62 -3.36 29.98
N ASP A 71 20.66 -3.42 28.63
CA ASP A 71 21.88 -3.26 27.85
C ASP A 71 21.74 -1.97 26.98
N VAL A 72 22.38 -0.90 27.47
CA VAL A 72 22.26 0.43 26.86
C VAL A 72 22.76 0.45 25.40
N ASP A 73 23.85 -0.28 25.10
CA ASP A 73 24.44 -0.31 23.77
C ASP A 73 23.56 -1.10 22.78
N ALA A 74 23.04 -2.26 23.18
CA ALA A 74 22.12 -3.03 22.38
C ALA A 74 20.79 -2.30 22.17
N GLN A 75 20.28 -1.67 23.24
CA GLN A 75 19.06 -0.87 23.19
C GLN A 75 19.18 0.31 22.19
N MET A 76 20.29 1.04 22.23
CA MET A 76 20.55 2.15 21.31
C MET A 76 20.61 1.67 19.85
N ARG A 77 21.29 0.55 19.57
CA ARG A 77 21.34 -0.05 18.23
C ARG A 77 19.94 -0.49 17.77
N ALA A 78 19.15 -1.08 18.64
CA ALA A 78 17.78 -1.52 18.31
C ALA A 78 16.84 -0.34 18.00
N ILE A 79 17.04 0.82 18.66
CA ILE A 79 16.30 2.05 18.37
C ILE A 79 16.76 2.66 17.03
N LEU A 80 18.06 2.65 16.76
CA LEU A 80 18.60 3.26 15.53
C LEU A 80 18.32 2.42 14.28
N ALA A 81 18.21 1.10 14.38
CA ALA A 81 18.02 0.21 13.24
C ALA A 81 16.82 0.56 12.37
N PRO A 82 15.58 0.70 12.89
CA PRO A 82 14.43 1.06 12.07
C PRO A 82 14.55 2.46 11.45
N MET A 83 15.18 3.41 12.13
CA MET A 83 15.43 4.75 11.57
C MET A 83 16.40 4.69 10.38
N MET A 84 17.48 3.93 10.50
CA MET A 84 18.46 3.77 9.41
C MET A 84 17.83 3.07 8.21
N ILE A 85 17.07 2.00 8.43
CA ILE A 85 16.35 1.29 7.36
C ILE A 85 15.34 2.20 6.70
N ALA A 86 14.60 2.99 7.48
CA ALA A 86 13.65 3.96 6.95
C ALA A 86 14.34 5.05 6.11
N ALA A 87 15.43 5.63 6.59
CA ALA A 87 16.17 6.66 5.86
C ALA A 87 16.74 6.14 4.53
N ILE A 88 17.34 4.95 4.55
CA ILE A 88 17.85 4.29 3.34
C ILE A 88 16.68 3.94 2.41
N GLY A 89 15.57 3.45 2.97
CA GLY A 89 14.36 3.13 2.23
C GLY A 89 13.80 4.30 1.43
N VAL A 90 13.81 5.51 2.00
CA VAL A 90 13.41 6.74 1.28
C VAL A 90 14.31 6.99 0.07
N VAL A 91 15.62 6.91 0.24
CA VAL A 91 16.57 7.11 -0.87
C VAL A 91 16.38 6.07 -1.97
N LEU A 92 16.20 4.80 -1.60
CA LEU A 92 15.98 3.72 -2.55
C LEU A 92 14.62 3.80 -3.25
N SER A 93 13.60 4.31 -2.56
CA SER A 93 12.30 4.59 -3.15
C SER A 93 12.38 5.70 -4.20
N ILE A 94 13.18 6.73 -3.97
CA ILE A 94 13.45 7.77 -4.98
C ILE A 94 14.11 7.16 -6.22
N ILE A 95 15.08 6.26 -6.06
CA ILE A 95 15.68 5.53 -7.18
C ILE A 95 14.63 4.69 -7.91
N GLY A 96 13.74 4.02 -7.17
CA GLY A 96 12.62 3.26 -7.73
C GLY A 96 11.68 4.11 -8.58
N ILE A 97 11.39 5.35 -8.17
CA ILE A 97 10.55 6.30 -8.94
C ILE A 97 11.17 6.57 -10.32
N TYR A 98 12.49 6.76 -10.42
CA TYR A 98 13.16 6.97 -11.70
C TYR A 98 13.13 5.75 -12.63
N ALA A 99 12.88 4.56 -12.09
CA ALA A 99 12.70 3.34 -12.88
C ALA A 99 11.29 3.22 -13.48
N VAL A 100 10.32 3.94 -12.95
CA VAL A 100 8.94 3.97 -13.48
C VAL A 100 8.92 4.79 -14.76
N LYS A 101 8.70 4.13 -15.90
CA LYS A 101 8.59 4.77 -17.22
C LYS A 101 7.33 4.30 -17.91
N THR A 102 6.51 5.25 -18.35
CA THR A 102 5.29 5.00 -19.11
C THR A 102 5.28 5.84 -20.39
N LYS A 103 4.46 5.42 -21.36
CA LYS A 103 4.22 6.17 -22.59
C LYS A 103 2.89 6.92 -22.47
N GLU A 104 2.78 8.07 -23.12
CA GLU A 104 1.50 8.78 -23.24
C GLU A 104 0.46 7.88 -23.93
N GLY A 105 -0.76 7.85 -23.37
CA GLY A 105 -1.83 6.97 -23.85
C GLY A 105 -1.73 5.50 -23.41
N ALA A 106 -0.86 5.18 -22.44
CA ALA A 106 -0.78 3.83 -21.89
C ALA A 106 -2.07 3.44 -21.16
N GLY A 107 -2.57 2.24 -21.40
CA GLY A 107 -3.72 1.71 -20.69
C GLY A 107 -3.41 1.39 -19.23
N LEU A 108 -4.45 1.32 -18.36
CA LEU A 108 -4.32 1.12 -16.92
C LEU A 108 -3.43 -0.07 -16.54
N GLN A 109 -3.53 -1.19 -17.25
CA GLN A 109 -2.67 -2.36 -16.99
C GLN A 109 -1.19 -2.09 -17.21
N GLN A 110 -0.85 -1.24 -18.18
CA GLN A 110 0.54 -0.86 -18.44
C GLN A 110 1.06 0.08 -17.36
N LEU A 111 0.21 0.99 -16.88
CA LEU A 111 0.51 1.89 -15.76
C LEU A 111 0.79 1.09 -14.48
N LEU A 112 -0.08 0.15 -14.13
CA LEU A 112 0.08 -0.72 -12.96
C LEU A 112 1.36 -1.58 -13.04
N LYS A 113 1.67 -2.13 -14.23
CA LYS A 113 2.92 -2.88 -14.44
C LYS A 113 4.16 -2.00 -14.26
N SER A 114 4.14 -0.80 -14.80
CA SER A 114 5.27 0.13 -14.66
C SER A 114 5.48 0.54 -13.21
N LEU A 115 4.39 0.81 -12.47
CA LEU A 115 4.45 1.09 -11.03
C LEU A 115 5.00 -0.12 -10.25
N SER A 116 4.56 -1.33 -10.58
CA SER A 116 5.06 -2.56 -9.96
C SER A 116 6.55 -2.78 -10.18
N VAL A 117 7.12 -2.34 -11.31
CA VAL A 117 8.57 -2.40 -11.55
C VAL A 117 9.32 -1.51 -10.57
N GLY A 118 8.88 -0.27 -10.37
CA GLY A 118 9.48 0.66 -9.42
C GLY A 118 9.42 0.16 -7.98
N THR A 119 8.25 -0.30 -7.55
CA THR A 119 8.05 -0.82 -6.19
C THR A 119 8.85 -2.10 -5.92
N ASN A 120 8.87 -3.05 -6.87
CA ASN A 120 9.65 -4.28 -6.72
C ASN A 120 11.15 -3.99 -6.72
N LEU A 121 11.63 -3.07 -7.56
CA LEU A 121 13.04 -2.66 -7.56
C LEU A 121 13.43 -2.07 -6.21
N SER A 122 12.64 -1.15 -5.67
CA SER A 122 12.87 -0.57 -4.34
C SER A 122 12.88 -1.65 -3.26
N ALA A 123 11.93 -2.58 -3.28
CA ALA A 123 11.84 -3.67 -2.31
C ALA A 123 13.08 -4.58 -2.34
N VAL A 124 13.57 -4.95 -3.53
CA VAL A 124 14.79 -5.76 -3.68
C VAL A 124 16.01 -5.01 -3.16
N LEU A 125 16.14 -3.73 -3.50
CA LEU A 125 17.26 -2.91 -3.02
C LEU A 125 17.24 -2.76 -1.49
N ILE A 126 16.05 -2.52 -0.89
CA ILE A 126 15.89 -2.47 0.56
C ILE A 126 16.26 -3.81 1.19
N ALA A 127 15.79 -4.93 0.64
CA ALA A 127 16.11 -6.26 1.13
C ALA A 127 17.63 -6.50 1.18
N VAL A 128 18.35 -6.14 0.12
CA VAL A 128 19.82 -6.30 0.07
C VAL A 128 20.51 -5.37 1.08
N LEU A 129 20.12 -4.10 1.13
CA LEU A 129 20.78 -3.14 2.04
C LEU A 129 20.46 -3.39 3.51
N THR A 130 19.34 -4.03 3.83
CA THR A 130 19.00 -4.42 5.20
C THR A 130 20.08 -5.34 5.81
N PHE A 131 20.63 -6.27 5.04
CA PHE A 131 21.76 -7.12 5.50
C PHE A 131 22.99 -6.27 5.85
N VAL A 132 23.29 -5.28 5.05
CA VAL A 132 24.43 -4.37 5.28
C VAL A 132 24.20 -3.55 6.55
N VAL A 133 22.99 -3.01 6.73
CA VAL A 133 22.65 -2.19 7.90
C VAL A 133 22.79 -3.00 9.20
N PHE A 134 22.19 -4.18 9.29
CA PHE A 134 22.29 -5.00 10.49
C PHE A 134 23.69 -5.51 10.77
N TYR A 135 24.46 -5.81 9.71
CA TYR A 135 25.88 -6.16 9.86
C TYR A 135 26.69 -4.97 10.42
N MET A 136 26.48 -3.75 9.89
CA MET A 136 27.17 -2.56 10.38
C MET A 136 26.81 -2.17 11.81
N LEU A 137 25.58 -2.41 12.22
CA LEU A 137 25.12 -2.19 13.60
C LEU A 137 25.67 -3.21 14.61
N GLY A 138 26.30 -4.30 14.11
CA GLY A 138 26.96 -5.28 14.97
C GLY A 138 26.01 -6.16 15.77
N PHE A 139 24.83 -6.47 15.23
CA PHE A 139 23.96 -7.47 15.84
C PHE A 139 24.53 -8.87 15.62
N GLY A 140 24.59 -9.70 16.67
CA GLY A 140 25.04 -11.08 16.57
C GLY A 140 24.20 -11.92 15.59
N ASN A 141 22.89 -11.67 15.59
CA ASN A 141 21.90 -12.35 14.74
C ASN A 141 21.50 -11.53 13.52
N TRP A 142 22.44 -10.78 12.92
CA TRP A 142 22.16 -9.83 11.82
C TRP A 142 21.42 -10.47 10.63
N TRP A 143 21.72 -11.71 10.28
CA TRP A 143 21.08 -12.41 9.17
C TRP A 143 19.63 -12.81 9.48
N GLN A 144 19.32 -13.19 10.72
CA GLN A 144 17.96 -13.55 11.17
C GLN A 144 17.05 -12.31 11.18
N LEU A 145 17.57 -11.18 11.69
CA LEU A 145 16.86 -9.91 11.68
C LEU A 145 16.59 -9.45 10.23
N SER A 146 17.56 -9.63 9.34
CA SER A 146 17.38 -9.31 7.92
C SER A 146 16.29 -10.17 7.27
N LEU A 147 16.24 -11.47 7.58
CA LEU A 147 15.17 -12.36 7.11
C LEU A 147 13.79 -11.95 7.62
N SER A 148 13.68 -11.47 8.85
CA SER A 148 12.44 -10.94 9.41
C SER A 148 11.94 -9.73 8.61
N VAL A 149 12.83 -8.80 8.25
CA VAL A 149 12.47 -7.65 7.40
C VAL A 149 12.05 -8.09 6.00
N ILE A 150 12.75 -9.06 5.41
CA ILE A 150 12.40 -9.62 4.10
C ILE A 150 11.02 -10.30 4.15
N ALA A 151 10.70 -11.03 5.22
CA ALA A 151 9.37 -11.61 5.39
C ALA A 151 8.28 -10.53 5.39
N GLY A 152 8.52 -9.39 6.06
CA GLY A 152 7.63 -8.23 6.02
C GLY A 152 7.49 -7.62 4.62
N LEU A 153 8.59 -7.47 3.88
CA LEU A 153 8.55 -6.96 2.49
C LEU A 153 7.76 -7.90 1.58
N LEU A 154 7.99 -9.20 1.67
CA LEU A 154 7.25 -10.19 0.90
C LEU A 154 5.76 -10.19 1.25
N ALA A 155 5.43 -10.07 2.53
CA ALA A 155 4.04 -9.93 2.97
C ALA A 155 3.39 -8.70 2.34
N GLY A 156 4.06 -7.57 2.31
CA GLY A 156 3.58 -6.34 1.64
C GLY A 156 3.30 -6.55 0.16
N VAL A 157 4.20 -7.22 -0.56
CA VAL A 157 4.01 -7.54 -1.99
C VAL A 157 2.82 -8.47 -2.22
N ILE A 158 2.66 -9.51 -1.37
CA ILE A 158 1.54 -10.47 -1.47
C ILE A 158 0.22 -9.75 -1.20
N ILE A 159 0.15 -8.91 -0.16
CA ILE A 159 -1.04 -8.14 0.19
C ILE A 159 -1.40 -7.17 -0.93
N GLY A 160 -0.41 -6.45 -1.48
CA GLY A 160 -0.61 -5.54 -2.59
C GLY A 160 -1.20 -6.23 -3.83
N LYS A 161 -0.66 -7.39 -4.21
CA LYS A 161 -1.19 -8.19 -5.34
C LYS A 161 -2.58 -8.77 -5.05
N ALA A 162 -2.83 -9.21 -3.83
CA ALA A 162 -4.15 -9.70 -3.44
C ALA A 162 -5.19 -8.57 -3.50
N THR A 163 -4.85 -7.40 -3.00
CA THR A 163 -5.71 -6.22 -3.08
C THR A 163 -5.99 -5.84 -4.54
N GLU A 164 -4.97 -5.77 -5.39
CA GLU A 164 -5.13 -5.51 -6.83
C GLU A 164 -6.09 -6.52 -7.47
N TYR A 165 -5.95 -7.80 -7.17
CA TYR A 165 -6.82 -8.85 -7.72
C TYR A 165 -8.29 -8.65 -7.36
N TYR A 166 -8.60 -8.23 -6.13
CA TYR A 166 -9.97 -8.06 -5.67
C TYR A 166 -10.58 -6.69 -6.00
N THR A 167 -9.78 -5.68 -6.31
CA THR A 167 -10.25 -4.32 -6.53
C THR A 167 -10.17 -3.84 -7.98
N SER A 168 -9.26 -4.39 -8.79
CA SER A 168 -9.09 -3.96 -10.17
C SER A 168 -10.19 -4.48 -11.09
N HIS A 169 -10.70 -3.63 -11.96
CA HIS A 169 -11.69 -3.98 -12.97
C HIS A 169 -11.22 -5.03 -13.99
N SER A 170 -9.92 -5.28 -14.08
CA SER A 170 -9.32 -6.26 -14.99
C SER A 170 -9.53 -7.71 -14.55
N TYR A 171 -9.93 -7.94 -13.30
CA TYR A 171 -10.06 -9.27 -12.73
C TYR A 171 -11.51 -9.66 -12.48
N LYS A 172 -11.76 -10.98 -12.53
CA LYS A 172 -13.10 -11.57 -12.38
C LYS A 172 -13.87 -11.13 -11.13
N PRO A 173 -13.30 -10.99 -9.94
CA PRO A 173 -14.09 -10.61 -8.76
C PRO A 173 -14.86 -9.30 -8.96
N THR A 174 -14.20 -8.28 -9.49
CA THR A 174 -14.83 -6.98 -9.76
C THR A 174 -15.80 -7.05 -10.93
N GLN A 175 -15.48 -7.84 -11.99
CA GLN A 175 -16.37 -8.05 -13.13
C GLN A 175 -17.67 -8.75 -12.72
N ASN A 176 -17.58 -9.81 -11.89
CA ASN A 176 -18.76 -10.50 -11.37
C ASN A 176 -19.63 -9.58 -10.49
N LEU A 177 -18.99 -8.69 -9.73
CA LEU A 177 -19.72 -7.68 -8.95
C LEU A 177 -20.46 -6.72 -9.89
N ALA A 178 -19.81 -6.25 -10.95
CA ALA A 178 -20.44 -5.39 -11.95
C ALA A 178 -21.59 -6.08 -12.68
N GLU A 179 -21.46 -7.38 -13.03
CA GLU A 179 -22.54 -8.16 -13.62
C GLU A 179 -23.75 -8.29 -12.68
N SER A 180 -23.53 -8.36 -11.37
CA SER A 180 -24.60 -8.44 -10.40
C SER A 180 -25.50 -7.19 -10.37
N SER A 181 -25.03 -6.06 -10.92
CA SER A 181 -25.81 -4.83 -11.02
C SER A 181 -27.04 -4.98 -11.91
N GLN A 182 -27.01 -5.92 -12.86
CA GLN A 182 -28.14 -6.20 -13.76
C GLN A 182 -29.35 -6.77 -13.00
N THR A 183 -29.13 -7.36 -11.85
CA THR A 183 -30.20 -7.95 -11.03
C THR A 183 -30.79 -6.99 -10.00
N GLY A 184 -30.15 -5.83 -9.79
CA GLY A 184 -30.66 -4.77 -8.93
C GLY A 184 -29.67 -4.31 -7.85
N PRO A 185 -29.92 -3.15 -7.23
CA PRO A 185 -29.00 -2.54 -6.27
C PRO A 185 -28.78 -3.36 -5.00
N ALA A 186 -29.81 -4.07 -4.51
CA ALA A 186 -29.69 -4.91 -3.33
C ALA A 186 -28.66 -6.04 -3.52
N THR A 187 -28.68 -6.66 -4.70
CA THR A 187 -27.74 -7.74 -5.06
C THR A 187 -26.31 -7.25 -5.12
N VAL A 188 -26.08 -6.05 -5.67
CA VAL A 188 -24.75 -5.42 -5.73
C VAL A 188 -24.22 -5.16 -4.32
N ILE A 189 -25.05 -4.61 -3.42
CA ILE A 189 -24.65 -4.35 -2.03
C ILE A 189 -24.25 -5.63 -1.32
N ILE A 190 -25.06 -6.68 -1.41
CA ILE A 190 -24.79 -7.95 -0.74
C ILE A 190 -23.52 -8.61 -1.31
N ASN A 191 -23.39 -8.65 -2.62
CA ASN A 191 -22.20 -9.21 -3.27
C ASN A 191 -20.94 -8.38 -3.00
N GLY A 192 -21.06 -7.05 -2.95
CA GLY A 192 -19.97 -6.15 -2.61
C GLY A 192 -19.45 -6.36 -1.18
N ILE A 193 -20.37 -6.48 -0.20
CA ILE A 193 -19.99 -6.81 1.18
C ILE A 193 -19.32 -8.18 1.24
N GLY A 194 -19.90 -9.20 0.58
CA GLY A 194 -19.32 -10.53 0.52
C GLY A 194 -17.92 -10.55 -0.10
N LEU A 195 -17.73 -9.84 -1.21
CA LEU A 195 -16.44 -9.69 -1.87
C LEU A 195 -15.41 -8.97 -0.96
N GLY A 196 -15.84 -7.91 -0.28
CA GLY A 196 -15.00 -7.21 0.68
C GLY A 196 -14.54 -8.10 1.83
N MET A 197 -15.44 -8.91 2.39
CA MET A 197 -15.09 -9.87 3.45
C MET A 197 -14.11 -10.94 2.95
N ILE A 198 -14.31 -11.50 1.76
CA ILE A 198 -13.40 -12.51 1.19
C ILE A 198 -12.03 -11.90 0.89
N SER A 199 -11.97 -10.68 0.42
CA SER A 199 -10.71 -9.99 0.06
C SER A 199 -9.75 -9.84 1.25
N THR A 200 -10.26 -9.80 2.48
CA THR A 200 -9.44 -9.69 3.69
C THR A 200 -8.75 -10.99 4.11
N CYS A 201 -9.20 -12.15 3.62
CA CYS A 201 -8.65 -13.44 4.03
C CYS A 201 -7.16 -13.58 3.71
N ILE A 202 -6.75 -13.22 2.49
CA ILE A 202 -5.33 -13.34 2.07
C ILE A 202 -4.45 -12.37 2.88
N PRO A 203 -4.76 -11.08 3.03
CA PRO A 203 -4.02 -10.17 3.89
C PRO A 203 -3.86 -10.67 5.33
N VAL A 204 -4.95 -11.12 5.96
CA VAL A 204 -4.90 -11.58 7.37
C VAL A 204 -3.99 -12.80 7.52
N VAL A 205 -4.15 -13.82 6.66
CA VAL A 205 -3.29 -15.01 6.70
C VAL A 205 -1.84 -14.63 6.45
N THR A 206 -1.57 -13.74 5.50
CA THR A 206 -0.21 -13.29 5.18
C THR A 206 0.45 -12.58 6.36
N ILE A 207 -0.29 -11.71 7.06
CA ILE A 207 0.21 -11.03 8.26
C ILE A 207 0.55 -12.03 9.37
N VAL A 208 -0.35 -12.99 9.64
CA VAL A 208 -0.10 -14.02 10.65
C VAL A 208 1.15 -14.83 10.35
N VAL A 209 1.32 -15.26 9.08
CA VAL A 209 2.50 -16.01 8.66
C VAL A 209 3.77 -15.16 8.78
N ALA A 210 3.72 -13.87 8.38
CA ALA A 210 4.86 -12.97 8.50
C ALA A 210 5.28 -12.75 9.96
N ILE A 211 4.31 -12.59 10.86
CA ILE A 211 4.58 -12.45 12.30
C ILE A 211 5.23 -13.72 12.84
N LEU A 212 4.70 -14.90 12.49
CA LEU A 212 5.28 -16.19 12.93
C LEU A 212 6.71 -16.37 12.43
N ILE A 213 6.98 -16.07 11.16
CA ILE A 213 8.34 -16.14 10.60
C ILE A 213 9.26 -15.15 11.34
N SER A 214 8.82 -13.91 11.53
CA SER A 214 9.60 -12.89 12.24
C SER A 214 9.90 -13.29 13.67
N TYR A 215 8.94 -13.89 14.37
CA TYR A 215 9.14 -14.39 15.72
C TYR A 215 10.18 -15.53 15.76
N LEU A 216 10.07 -16.52 14.86
CA LEU A 216 11.01 -17.63 14.77
C LEU A 216 12.43 -17.19 14.35
N CYS A 217 12.55 -16.10 13.61
CA CYS A 217 13.85 -15.52 13.24
C CYS A 217 14.45 -14.67 14.38
N ALA A 218 13.64 -14.14 15.28
CA ALA A 218 14.12 -13.29 16.38
C ALA A 218 14.50 -14.08 17.64
N THR A 219 14.00 -15.29 17.79
CA THR A 219 14.30 -16.21 18.92
C THR A 219 15.38 -17.20 18.55
#